data_3dcd304c2c60c98e9aeb96a303fd9543
#
_entry.id   3dcd304c2c60c98e9aeb96a303fd9543
#
_cell.length_a   1.000
_cell.length_b   1.000
_cell.length_c   1.000
_cell.angle_alpha   90.00
_cell.angle_beta   90.00
_cell.angle_gamma   90.00
#
_symmetry.space_group_name_H-M   'P 1'
#
loop_
_entity.id
_entity.type
_entity.pdbx_description
1 polymer ?
#
loop_
_entity_poly.entity_id
_entity_poly.type
_entity_poly.pdbx_seq_one_letter_code
_entity_poly.pdbx_strand_id
1 'polypeptide(L)'
;MGSEMCIRDSSSSLPVVLEQADYEQVYSDTWWRKLKQGTGVKGVFWDPEARGGVGEIAIRPMNLLMLYWEPGVADIQASPHFFSLSMENTKQLENRWPQLKGHSASVLDVPRFLHDGGLDTTEKSVVVDWYYKKPDEAGRTLLHYCKFCNGVVLYASENDPALADRGFYDHGKYPFVFDTLFVEEDSPAGFGYIDVMKDTQTAIDEMNAAMDENVKLSAKARYICLL
;
A
#
# COMPACT_ATOMS: atom_id res chain seq x y z
N MET A 1 -17.37 -30.79 19.20
CA MET A 1 -15.94 -31.03 19.55
C MET A 1 -14.94 -30.49 18.55
N GLY A 2 -15.22 -30.40 17.23
CA GLY A 2 -14.24 -29.88 16.26
C GLY A 2 -13.97 -28.35 16.34
N SER A 3 -14.95 -27.54 16.69
CA SER A 3 -14.80 -26.06 16.68
C SER A 3 -13.98 -25.52 17.86
N GLU A 4 -14.11 -26.10 19.03
CA GLU A 4 -13.34 -25.63 20.23
C GLU A 4 -11.85 -25.98 20.15
N MET A 5 -11.50 -27.09 19.50
CA MET A 5 -10.11 -27.49 19.30
C MET A 5 -9.43 -26.54 18.29
N CYS A 6 -10.09 -26.18 17.21
CA CYS A 6 -9.58 -25.19 16.24
C CYS A 6 -9.38 -23.81 16.86
N ILE A 7 -10.29 -23.35 17.72
CA ILE A 7 -10.17 -22.05 18.40
C ILE A 7 -8.98 -22.04 19.37
N ARG A 8 -8.75 -23.10 20.12
CA ARG A 8 -7.59 -23.21 21.02
C ARG A 8 -6.26 -23.24 20.26
N ASP A 9 -6.17 -23.98 19.17
CA ASP A 9 -4.96 -24.05 18.35
C ASP A 9 -4.68 -22.71 17.69
N SER A 10 -5.68 -22.03 17.16
CA SER A 10 -5.53 -20.67 16.61
C SER A 10 -5.10 -19.65 17.64
N SER A 11 -5.67 -19.74 18.87
CA SER A 11 -5.32 -18.82 19.96
C SER A 11 -3.89 -19.00 20.47
N SER A 12 -3.31 -20.19 20.36
CA SER A 12 -1.93 -20.46 20.73
C SER A 12 -0.94 -20.11 19.61
N SER A 13 -1.32 -20.28 18.35
CA SER A 13 -0.47 -20.07 17.18
C SER A 13 -0.39 -18.60 16.77
N LEU A 14 -1.49 -17.84 16.91
CA LEU A 14 -1.56 -16.45 16.49
C LEU A 14 -0.51 -15.54 17.15
N PRO A 15 -0.28 -15.57 18.48
CA PRO A 15 0.76 -14.76 19.11
C PRO A 15 2.16 -15.06 18.55
N VAL A 16 2.46 -16.32 18.30
CA VAL A 16 3.75 -16.75 17.74
C VAL A 16 3.93 -16.22 16.33
N VAL A 17 2.90 -16.28 15.49
CA VAL A 17 2.95 -15.72 14.12
C VAL A 17 3.14 -14.20 14.16
N LEU A 18 2.45 -13.50 15.05
CA LEU A 18 2.58 -12.05 15.20
C LEU A 18 3.98 -11.65 15.70
N GLU A 19 4.52 -12.37 16.68
CA GLU A 19 5.87 -12.14 17.17
C GLU A 19 6.92 -12.36 16.06
N GLN A 20 6.78 -13.44 15.30
CA GLN A 20 7.68 -13.77 14.19
C GLN A 20 7.62 -12.75 13.05
N ALA A 21 6.44 -12.19 12.81
CA ALA A 21 6.21 -11.15 11.80
C ALA A 21 6.62 -9.74 12.28
N ASP A 22 7.19 -9.59 13.50
CA ASP A 22 7.49 -8.29 14.12
C ASP A 22 6.30 -7.33 14.09
N TYR A 23 5.13 -7.87 14.45
CA TYR A 23 3.85 -7.16 14.27
C TYR A 23 3.76 -5.86 15.07
N GLU A 24 4.44 -5.73 16.20
CA GLU A 24 4.46 -4.49 16.98
C GLU A 24 5.03 -3.32 16.18
N GLN A 25 6.13 -3.55 15.47
CA GLN A 25 6.73 -2.55 14.60
C GLN A 25 5.81 -2.23 13.41
N VAL A 26 5.27 -3.26 12.75
CA VAL A 26 4.32 -3.11 11.63
C VAL A 26 3.07 -2.33 12.09
N TYR A 27 2.57 -2.62 13.29
CA TYR A 27 1.42 -1.92 13.88
C TYR A 27 1.75 -0.44 14.12
N SER A 28 2.89 -0.15 14.74
CA SER A 28 3.32 1.22 15.03
C SER A 28 3.47 2.03 13.75
N ASP A 29 4.15 1.48 12.73
CA ASP A 29 4.34 2.14 11.43
C ASP A 29 3.00 2.39 10.71
N THR A 30 2.12 1.41 10.74
CA THR A 30 0.79 1.51 10.13
C THR A 30 -0.07 2.54 10.86
N TRP A 31 -0.04 2.52 12.19
CA TRP A 31 -0.75 3.49 13.01
C TRP A 31 -0.28 4.93 12.75
N TRP A 32 1.04 5.14 12.66
CA TRP A 32 1.61 6.43 12.33
C TRP A 32 1.19 6.94 10.95
N ARG A 33 1.13 6.05 9.96
CA ARG A 33 0.59 6.38 8.62
C ARG A 33 -0.89 6.73 8.69
N LYS A 34 -1.69 5.94 9.42
CA LYS A 34 -3.10 6.19 9.64
C LYS A 34 -3.37 7.58 10.21
N LEU A 35 -2.62 8.00 11.22
CA LEU A 35 -2.77 9.33 11.82
C LEU A 35 -2.46 10.46 10.82
N LYS A 36 -1.42 10.30 10.00
CA LYS A 36 -0.98 11.35 9.06
C LYS A 36 -1.86 11.43 7.82
N GLN A 37 -2.04 10.31 7.13
CA GLN A 37 -2.66 10.23 5.80
C GLN A 37 -4.06 9.60 5.79
N GLY A 38 -4.61 9.32 6.96
CA GLY A 38 -5.97 8.83 7.13
C GLY A 38 -6.15 7.33 7.03
N THR A 39 -5.27 6.63 6.33
CA THR A 39 -5.40 5.19 6.12
C THR A 39 -4.05 4.51 6.25
N GLY A 40 -4.00 3.51 7.12
CA GLY A 40 -2.92 2.55 7.21
C GLY A 40 -3.30 1.25 6.53
N VAL A 41 -2.42 0.69 5.73
CA VAL A 41 -2.68 -0.59 5.04
C VAL A 41 -1.62 -1.60 5.42
N LYS A 42 -2.06 -2.82 5.75
CA LYS A 42 -1.22 -3.99 6.01
C LYS A 42 -1.45 -5.01 4.91
N GLY A 43 -0.36 -5.57 4.40
CA GLY A 43 -0.40 -6.74 3.52
C GLY A 43 -0.03 -7.99 4.31
N VAL A 44 -0.77 -9.08 4.11
CA VAL A 44 -0.55 -10.38 4.76
C VAL A 44 -0.28 -11.40 3.67
N PHE A 45 0.96 -11.88 3.58
CA PHE A 45 1.40 -12.74 2.49
C PHE A 45 2.01 -14.03 3.04
N TRP A 46 2.04 -15.06 2.21
CA TRP A 46 2.86 -16.23 2.43
C TRP A 46 4.24 -16.02 1.76
N ASP A 47 5.30 -16.12 2.55
CA ASP A 47 6.68 -16.08 2.04
C ASP A 47 7.25 -17.51 2.03
N PRO A 48 7.34 -18.16 0.87
CA PRO A 48 7.79 -19.54 0.77
C PRO A 48 9.30 -19.71 0.99
N GLU A 49 10.09 -18.63 0.86
CA GLU A 49 11.56 -18.68 1.02
C GLU A 49 11.99 -18.48 2.48
N ALA A 50 11.08 -18.00 3.33
CA ALA A 50 11.36 -17.81 4.75
C ALA A 50 11.74 -19.13 5.43
N ARG A 51 12.55 -19.05 6.48
CA ARG A 51 13.03 -20.19 7.30
C ARG A 51 13.67 -21.32 6.50
N GLY A 52 14.46 -20.98 5.50
CA GLY A 52 15.15 -21.97 4.69
C GLY A 52 14.22 -22.82 3.82
N GLY A 53 13.08 -22.25 3.38
CA GLY A 53 12.12 -22.90 2.48
C GLY A 53 10.95 -23.58 3.17
N VAL A 54 10.80 -23.47 4.48
CA VAL A 54 9.60 -23.95 5.20
C VAL A 54 8.40 -23.04 4.95
N GLY A 55 8.66 -21.75 4.70
CA GLY A 55 7.66 -20.72 4.52
C GLY A 55 7.18 -20.10 5.83
N GLU A 56 6.70 -18.86 5.74
CA GLU A 56 6.19 -18.09 6.87
C GLU A 56 5.15 -17.06 6.43
N ILE A 57 4.28 -16.66 7.37
CA ILE A 57 3.35 -15.54 7.15
C ILE A 57 4.12 -14.23 7.36
N ALA A 58 4.22 -13.44 6.30
CA ALA A 58 4.81 -12.11 6.32
C ALA A 58 3.71 -11.05 6.44
N ILE A 59 3.80 -10.16 7.43
CA ILE A 59 2.92 -9.01 7.58
C ILE A 59 3.74 -7.76 7.34
N ARG A 60 3.32 -6.92 6.38
CA ARG A 60 4.11 -5.75 5.96
C ARG A 60 3.24 -4.50 5.88
N PRO A 61 3.76 -3.31 6.30
CA PRO A 61 3.07 -2.07 6.05
C PRO A 61 3.13 -1.73 4.56
N MET A 62 1.97 -1.46 3.96
CA MET A 62 1.86 -1.13 2.55
C MET A 62 1.81 0.39 2.34
N ASN A 63 2.31 0.86 1.19
CA ASN A 63 2.19 2.25 0.81
C ASN A 63 0.86 2.45 0.08
N LEU A 64 -0.05 3.23 0.67
CA LEU A 64 -1.38 3.51 0.10
C LEU A 64 -1.30 4.07 -1.33
N LEU A 65 -0.30 4.90 -1.64
CA LEU A 65 -0.12 5.51 -2.96
C LEU A 65 0.27 4.52 -4.07
N MET A 66 0.64 3.30 -3.69
CA MET A 66 0.99 2.22 -4.61
C MET A 66 -0.12 1.18 -4.75
N LEU A 67 -1.29 1.45 -4.19
CA LEU A 67 -2.43 0.55 -4.20
C LEU A 67 -3.57 1.17 -5.03
N TYR A 68 -4.18 0.37 -5.90
CA TYR A 68 -5.25 0.81 -6.79
C TYR A 68 -6.39 -0.20 -6.78
N TRP A 69 -7.61 0.29 -6.78
CA TRP A 69 -8.85 -0.49 -6.76
C TRP A 69 -9.93 0.19 -7.59
N GLU A 70 -11.08 -0.47 -7.74
CA GLU A 70 -12.23 0.08 -8.46
C GLU A 70 -12.79 1.31 -7.73
N PRO A 71 -13.03 2.44 -8.43
CA PRO A 71 -13.68 3.62 -7.85
C PRO A 71 -15.10 3.32 -7.35
N GLY A 72 -15.51 3.99 -6.28
CA GLY A 72 -16.87 3.87 -5.72
C GLY A 72 -17.09 2.61 -4.87
N VAL A 73 -16.02 1.99 -4.38
CA VAL A 73 -16.09 0.79 -3.54
C VAL A 73 -15.67 1.14 -2.12
N ALA A 74 -16.59 1.01 -1.16
CA ALA A 74 -16.32 1.27 0.25
C ALA A 74 -15.52 0.15 0.93
N ASP A 75 -15.76 -1.11 0.55
CA ASP A 75 -15.00 -2.26 1.03
C ASP A 75 -14.10 -2.80 -0.07
N ILE A 76 -12.80 -2.80 0.18
CA ILE A 76 -11.81 -3.32 -0.77
C ILE A 76 -12.12 -4.75 -1.21
N GLN A 77 -12.76 -5.55 -0.35
CA GLN A 77 -13.13 -6.90 -0.69
C GLN A 77 -14.29 -6.99 -1.72
N ALA A 78 -15.01 -5.91 -1.95
CA ALA A 78 -16.03 -5.83 -2.99
C ALA A 78 -15.46 -5.43 -4.36
N SER A 79 -14.23 -4.89 -4.41
CA SER A 79 -13.57 -4.53 -5.68
C SER A 79 -13.33 -5.77 -6.56
N PRO A 80 -13.65 -5.73 -7.85
CA PRO A 80 -13.36 -6.82 -8.78
C PRO A 80 -11.87 -6.93 -9.08
N HIS A 81 -11.13 -5.81 -9.03
CA HIS A 81 -9.70 -5.73 -9.31
C HIS A 81 -8.97 -4.97 -8.21
N PHE A 82 -7.75 -5.42 -7.92
CA PHE A 82 -6.87 -4.75 -6.99
C PHE A 82 -5.43 -4.84 -7.50
N PHE A 83 -4.74 -3.71 -7.53
CA PHE A 83 -3.36 -3.63 -7.99
C PHE A 83 -2.46 -3.12 -6.86
N SER A 84 -1.32 -3.77 -6.71
CA SER A 84 -0.23 -3.31 -5.87
C SER A 84 1.01 -3.11 -6.73
N LEU A 85 1.58 -1.90 -6.68
CA LEU A 85 2.77 -1.56 -7.44
C LEU A 85 3.98 -1.57 -6.52
N SER A 86 5.09 -2.08 -7.03
CA SER A 86 6.39 -2.01 -6.36
C SER A 86 7.48 -1.61 -7.35
N MET A 87 8.51 -0.93 -6.86
CA MET A 87 9.69 -0.61 -7.67
C MET A 87 10.84 -1.50 -7.25
N GLU A 88 11.34 -2.27 -8.20
CA GLU A 88 12.45 -3.19 -8.00
C GLU A 88 13.60 -2.86 -8.95
N ASN A 89 14.82 -3.24 -8.57
CA ASN A 89 15.99 -3.05 -9.44
C ASN A 89 15.87 -3.94 -10.69
N THR A 90 15.99 -3.33 -11.87
CA THR A 90 15.81 -4.01 -13.16
C THR A 90 16.75 -5.19 -13.34
N LYS A 91 18.03 -5.06 -12.93
CA LYS A 91 19.01 -6.15 -13.04
C LYS A 91 18.66 -7.33 -12.14
N GLN A 92 18.15 -7.08 -10.94
CA GLN A 92 17.71 -8.14 -10.04
C GLN A 92 16.49 -8.86 -10.60
N LEU A 93 15.54 -8.11 -11.16
CA LEU A 93 14.36 -8.67 -11.84
C LEU A 93 14.76 -9.53 -13.05
N GLU A 94 15.66 -9.07 -13.90
CA GLU A 94 16.15 -9.83 -15.07
C GLU A 94 16.90 -11.11 -14.67
N ASN A 95 17.59 -11.10 -13.53
CA ASN A 95 18.22 -12.30 -13.00
C ASN A 95 17.21 -13.32 -12.48
N ARG A 96 16.16 -12.84 -11.80
CA ARG A 96 15.08 -13.68 -11.26
C ARG A 96 14.14 -14.15 -12.38
N TRP A 97 13.89 -13.29 -13.37
CA TRP A 97 12.98 -13.50 -14.49
C TRP A 97 13.67 -13.24 -15.82
N PRO A 98 14.41 -14.22 -16.40
CA PRO A 98 15.19 -14.04 -17.63
C PRO A 98 14.36 -13.58 -18.84
N GLN A 99 13.04 -13.80 -18.81
CA GLN A 99 12.10 -13.35 -19.83
C GLN A 99 11.95 -11.82 -19.94
N LEU A 100 12.41 -11.07 -18.93
CA LEU A 100 12.42 -9.60 -18.96
C LEU A 100 13.58 -9.01 -19.75
N LYS A 101 14.61 -9.80 -20.06
CA LYS A 101 15.78 -9.31 -20.80
C LYS A 101 15.39 -8.75 -22.15
N GLY A 102 15.78 -7.52 -22.42
CA GLY A 102 15.47 -6.82 -23.68
C GLY A 102 14.12 -6.09 -23.72
N HIS A 103 13.33 -6.14 -22.65
CA HIS A 103 12.13 -5.32 -22.52
C HIS A 103 12.48 -4.03 -21.80
N SER A 104 12.38 -2.91 -22.54
CA SER A 104 12.67 -1.58 -21.97
C SER A 104 11.79 -1.30 -20.76
N ALA A 105 12.40 -0.78 -19.70
CA ALA A 105 11.67 -0.28 -18.55
C ALA A 105 10.71 0.84 -19.00
N SER A 106 9.43 0.53 -19.04
CA SER A 106 8.40 1.55 -19.13
C SER A 106 8.30 2.17 -17.74
N VAL A 107 8.92 3.31 -17.55
CA VAL A 107 8.70 4.13 -16.36
C VAL A 107 7.27 4.65 -16.51
N LEU A 108 6.31 3.90 -15.97
CA LEU A 108 5.01 4.47 -15.67
C LEU A 108 5.25 5.70 -14.79
N ASP A 109 4.50 6.77 -14.99
CA ASP A 109 4.56 8.02 -14.22
C ASP A 109 4.23 7.83 -12.70
N VAL A 110 4.62 6.69 -12.15
CA VAL A 110 4.56 6.36 -10.72
C VAL A 110 5.36 7.34 -9.85
N PRO A 111 6.49 7.94 -10.32
CA PRO A 111 7.23 8.95 -9.56
C PRO A 111 6.39 10.16 -9.16
N ARG A 112 5.29 10.45 -9.83
CA ARG A 112 4.39 11.55 -9.45
C ARG A 112 3.87 11.47 -8.02
N PHE A 113 3.80 10.28 -7.46
CA PHE A 113 3.31 10.03 -6.10
C PHE A 113 4.42 9.78 -5.08
N LEU A 114 5.66 9.62 -5.54
CA LEU A 114 6.83 9.56 -4.70
C LEU A 114 7.42 10.97 -4.66
N HIS A 115 6.92 11.81 -3.78
CA HIS A 115 7.33 13.20 -3.60
C HIS A 115 8.78 13.40 -3.12
N ASP A 116 9.57 12.37 -3.12
CA ASP A 116 10.99 12.48 -2.87
C ASP A 116 11.71 12.75 -4.19
N GLY A 117 11.94 14.02 -4.50
CA GLY A 117 12.69 14.46 -5.69
C GLY A 117 14.13 13.96 -5.76
N GLY A 118 14.51 13.06 -4.87
CA GLY A 118 15.79 12.35 -4.82
C GLY A 118 15.71 10.86 -5.13
N LEU A 119 14.55 10.31 -5.47
CA LEU A 119 14.47 8.89 -5.81
C LEU A 119 15.05 8.66 -7.20
N ASP A 120 16.26 8.08 -7.26
CA ASP A 120 16.84 7.63 -8.51
C ASP A 120 16.07 6.44 -9.06
N THR A 121 15.36 6.65 -10.18
CA THR A 121 14.57 5.64 -10.88
C THR A 121 15.32 5.01 -12.05
N THR A 122 16.58 5.40 -12.30
CA THR A 122 17.33 5.11 -13.52
C THR A 122 17.54 3.62 -13.79
N GLU A 123 17.56 2.78 -12.77
CA GLU A 123 17.71 1.32 -12.90
C GLU A 123 16.55 0.56 -12.25
N LYS A 124 15.37 1.17 -12.15
CA LYS A 124 14.20 0.54 -11.53
C LYS A 124 13.12 0.25 -12.55
N SER A 125 12.45 -0.87 -12.37
CA SER A 125 11.26 -1.26 -13.10
C SER A 125 10.07 -1.35 -12.14
N VAL A 126 8.89 -0.98 -12.65
CA VAL A 126 7.65 -1.12 -11.90
C VAL A 126 7.11 -2.53 -12.09
N VAL A 127 6.99 -3.24 -11.00
CA VAL A 127 6.33 -4.54 -10.92
C VAL A 127 4.90 -4.32 -10.48
N VAL A 128 3.97 -4.91 -11.18
CA VAL A 128 2.54 -4.83 -10.89
C VAL A 128 2.06 -6.19 -10.42
N ASP A 129 1.53 -6.22 -9.21
CA ASP A 129 0.85 -7.36 -8.63
C ASP A 129 -0.66 -7.12 -8.77
N TRP A 130 -1.31 -7.86 -9.65
CA TRP A 130 -2.72 -7.75 -9.97
C TRP A 130 -3.50 -8.91 -9.34
N TYR A 131 -4.39 -8.56 -8.44
CA TYR A 131 -5.36 -9.48 -7.86
C TYR A 131 -6.72 -9.22 -8.48
N TYR A 132 -7.43 -10.26 -8.88
CA TYR A 132 -8.74 -10.12 -9.50
C TYR A 132 -9.68 -11.28 -9.14
N LYS A 133 -10.97 -10.98 -9.14
CA LYS A 133 -12.01 -11.91 -8.81
C LYS A 133 -12.71 -12.38 -10.07
N LYS A 134 -12.83 -13.70 -10.22
CA LYS A 134 -13.47 -14.34 -11.35
C LYS A 134 -14.44 -15.41 -10.85
N PRO A 135 -15.71 -15.46 -11.33
CA PRO A 135 -16.61 -16.55 -11.00
C PRO A 135 -16.14 -17.83 -11.68
N ASP A 136 -16.21 -18.95 -10.96
CA ASP A 136 -16.03 -20.28 -11.53
C ASP A 136 -17.32 -20.77 -12.20
N GLU A 137 -17.29 -21.97 -12.81
CA GLU A 137 -18.46 -22.59 -13.47
C GLU A 137 -19.61 -22.87 -12.48
N ALA A 138 -19.30 -22.99 -11.19
CA ALA A 138 -20.28 -23.20 -10.11
C ALA A 138 -20.80 -21.88 -9.52
N GLY A 139 -20.37 -20.72 -10.04
CA GLY A 139 -20.75 -19.39 -9.55
C GLY A 139 -20.05 -18.95 -8.28
N ARG A 140 -19.01 -19.65 -7.81
CA ARG A 140 -18.17 -19.22 -6.69
C ARG A 140 -17.16 -18.22 -7.19
N THR A 141 -16.91 -17.17 -6.42
CA THR A 141 -15.89 -16.17 -6.75
C THR A 141 -14.52 -16.66 -6.31
N LEU A 142 -13.64 -16.91 -7.28
CA LEU A 142 -12.24 -17.26 -7.05
C LEU A 142 -11.38 -16.01 -7.12
N LEU A 143 -10.38 -15.94 -6.26
CA LEU A 143 -9.33 -14.92 -6.31
C LEU A 143 -8.19 -15.46 -7.16
N HIS A 144 -7.82 -14.72 -8.20
CA HIS A 144 -6.64 -14.98 -9.01
C HIS A 144 -5.57 -13.90 -8.80
N TYR A 145 -4.35 -14.24 -9.16
CA TYR A 145 -3.20 -13.36 -9.04
C TYR A 145 -2.35 -13.42 -10.30
N CYS A 146 -1.94 -12.25 -10.76
CA CYS A 146 -1.04 -12.10 -11.90
C CYS A 146 0.05 -11.07 -11.57
N LYS A 147 1.31 -11.45 -11.76
CA LYS A 147 2.46 -10.56 -11.65
C LYS A 147 2.98 -10.24 -13.04
N PHE A 148 3.15 -8.96 -13.34
CA PHE A 148 3.72 -8.53 -14.61
C PHE A 148 4.64 -7.31 -14.46
N CYS A 149 5.55 -7.16 -15.41
CA CYS A 149 6.49 -6.05 -15.45
C CYS A 149 6.81 -5.74 -16.92
N ASN A 150 6.84 -4.46 -17.30
CA ASN A 150 7.18 -3.98 -18.65
C ASN A 150 6.38 -4.69 -19.77
N GLY A 151 5.11 -5.00 -19.53
CA GLY A 151 4.25 -5.71 -20.48
C GLY A 151 4.48 -7.23 -20.58
N VAL A 152 5.37 -7.79 -19.76
CA VAL A 152 5.65 -9.22 -19.71
C VAL A 152 4.99 -9.81 -18.46
N VAL A 153 4.19 -10.87 -18.65
CA VAL A 153 3.63 -11.65 -17.53
C VAL A 153 4.73 -12.52 -16.94
N LEU A 154 5.01 -12.31 -15.66
CA LEU A 154 6.01 -13.06 -14.90
C LEU A 154 5.42 -14.33 -14.29
N TYR A 155 4.23 -14.20 -13.73
CA TYR A 155 3.49 -15.28 -13.11
C TYR A 155 1.98 -15.02 -13.22
N ALA A 156 1.18 -16.07 -13.42
CA ALA A 156 -0.27 -16.01 -13.33
C ALA A 156 -0.81 -17.30 -12.69
N SER A 157 -1.64 -17.15 -11.67
CA SER A 157 -2.24 -18.29 -10.96
C SER A 157 -3.17 -19.14 -11.85
N GLU A 158 -3.74 -18.55 -12.89
CA GLU A 158 -4.55 -19.32 -13.87
C GLU A 158 -3.72 -20.30 -14.70
N ASN A 159 -2.41 -20.04 -14.84
CA ASN A 159 -1.49 -20.92 -15.56
C ASN A 159 -0.92 -22.05 -14.68
N ASP A 160 -1.18 -22.01 -13.38
CA ASP A 160 -0.77 -23.03 -12.43
C ASP A 160 -1.88 -24.07 -12.26
N PRO A 161 -1.66 -25.34 -12.66
CA PRO A 161 -2.68 -26.38 -12.56
C PRO A 161 -3.21 -26.62 -11.14
N ALA A 162 -2.44 -26.27 -10.12
CA ALA A 162 -2.84 -26.42 -8.73
C ALA A 162 -3.79 -25.29 -8.25
N LEU A 163 -3.76 -24.13 -8.92
CA LEU A 163 -4.45 -22.90 -8.51
C LEU A 163 -5.54 -22.46 -9.50
N ALA A 164 -5.52 -22.96 -10.74
CA ALA A 164 -6.46 -22.55 -11.79
C ALA A 164 -7.93 -22.71 -11.36
N ASP A 165 -8.27 -23.86 -10.77
CA ASP A 165 -9.64 -24.19 -10.36
C ASP A 165 -9.94 -23.87 -8.87
N ARG A 166 -8.91 -23.59 -8.08
CA ARG A 166 -9.00 -23.34 -6.64
C ARG A 166 -8.93 -21.86 -6.29
N GLY A 167 -8.24 -21.08 -7.13
CA GLY A 167 -7.87 -19.70 -6.83
C GLY A 167 -6.54 -19.60 -6.06
N PHE A 168 -6.01 -18.37 -5.99
CA PHE A 168 -4.73 -18.08 -5.36
C PHE A 168 -4.76 -18.24 -3.83
N TYR A 169 -5.90 -17.87 -3.20
CA TYR A 169 -6.18 -18.11 -1.78
C TYR A 169 -7.56 -18.73 -1.60
N ASP A 170 -7.66 -19.76 -0.78
CA ASP A 170 -8.90 -20.51 -0.53
C ASP A 170 -10.03 -19.64 0.04
N HIS A 171 -9.68 -18.60 0.80
CA HIS A 171 -10.67 -17.69 1.38
C HIS A 171 -11.22 -16.65 0.38
N GLY A 172 -10.70 -16.56 -0.85
CA GLY A 172 -11.16 -15.65 -1.91
C GLY A 172 -11.07 -14.17 -1.59
N LYS A 173 -10.27 -13.76 -0.57
CA LYS A 173 -10.11 -12.36 -0.14
C LYS A 173 -8.74 -11.82 -0.55
N TYR A 174 -8.70 -10.53 -0.85
CA TYR A 174 -7.45 -9.82 -1.04
C TYR A 174 -6.60 -9.85 0.24
N PRO A 175 -5.27 -10.04 0.13
CA PRO A 175 -4.37 -10.10 1.29
C PRO A 175 -4.03 -8.72 1.85
N PHE A 176 -4.96 -7.78 1.79
CA PHE A 176 -4.77 -6.41 2.26
C PHE A 176 -5.84 -6.04 3.27
N VAL A 177 -5.40 -5.42 4.37
CA VAL A 177 -6.25 -4.93 5.45
C VAL A 177 -6.12 -3.41 5.52
N PHE A 178 -7.21 -2.73 5.26
CA PHE A 178 -7.32 -1.28 5.37
C PHE A 178 -7.79 -0.90 6.77
N ASP A 179 -7.10 0.04 7.38
CA ASP A 179 -7.41 0.60 8.70
C ASP A 179 -7.51 2.12 8.56
N THR A 180 -8.74 2.63 8.45
CA THR A 180 -9.06 4.02 8.13
C THR A 180 -9.44 4.80 9.38
N LEU A 181 -8.95 6.04 9.50
CA LEU A 181 -9.19 6.92 10.65
C LEU A 181 -10.53 7.64 10.53
N PHE A 182 -10.65 8.48 9.51
CA PHE A 182 -11.90 9.15 9.15
C PHE A 182 -12.35 8.61 7.81
N VAL A 183 -13.46 7.91 7.83
CA VAL A 183 -13.97 7.21 6.64
C VAL A 183 -14.52 8.22 5.65
N GLU A 184 -14.17 8.06 4.39
CA GLU A 184 -14.77 8.77 3.26
C GLU A 184 -15.86 7.90 2.62
N GLU A 185 -16.95 8.52 2.21
CA GLU A 185 -18.04 7.81 1.55
C GLU A 185 -17.55 7.20 0.22
N ASP A 186 -17.98 5.98 -0.08
CA ASP A 186 -17.62 5.25 -1.30
C ASP A 186 -16.10 5.00 -1.52
N SER A 187 -15.31 5.01 -0.42
CA SER A 187 -13.89 4.73 -0.49
C SER A 187 -13.43 3.87 0.70
N PRO A 188 -12.56 2.87 0.50
CA PRO A 188 -11.91 2.15 1.60
C PRO A 188 -10.81 2.99 2.27
N ALA A 189 -10.35 4.03 1.61
CA ALA A 189 -9.42 5.02 2.15
C ALA A 189 -10.19 6.24 2.68
N GLY A 190 -9.55 7.01 3.54
CA GLY A 190 -10.11 8.21 4.13
C GLY A 190 -9.04 9.25 4.43
N PHE A 191 -9.35 10.23 5.27
CA PHE A 191 -8.47 11.35 5.57
C PHE A 191 -7.92 11.28 7.01
N GLY A 192 -6.83 11.99 7.25
CA GLY A 192 -6.08 11.99 8.50
C GLY A 192 -6.15 13.31 9.24
N TYR A 193 -5.41 13.38 10.35
CA TYR A 193 -5.34 14.62 11.13
C TYR A 193 -4.68 15.77 10.37
N ILE A 194 -3.73 15.49 9.47
CA ILE A 194 -3.08 16.52 8.66
C ILE A 194 -4.11 17.22 7.78
N ASP A 195 -5.01 16.48 7.16
CA ASP A 195 -6.07 17.03 6.30
C ASP A 195 -7.01 17.93 7.11
N VAL A 196 -7.40 17.52 8.32
CA VAL A 196 -8.27 18.29 9.21
C VAL A 196 -7.60 19.58 9.70
N MET A 197 -6.29 19.55 9.96
CA MET A 197 -5.56 20.69 10.54
C MET A 197 -4.97 21.63 9.50
N LYS A 198 -4.86 21.23 8.25
CA LYS A 198 -4.16 21.95 7.19
C LYS A 198 -4.60 23.42 7.05
N ASP A 199 -5.91 23.65 6.95
CA ASP A 199 -6.44 25.01 6.74
C ASP A 199 -6.20 25.90 7.96
N THR A 200 -6.35 25.35 9.16
CA THR A 200 -6.06 26.07 10.42
C THR A 200 -4.57 26.40 10.51
N GLN A 201 -3.69 25.48 10.16
CA GLN A 201 -2.26 25.72 10.15
C GLN A 201 -1.87 26.82 9.13
N THR A 202 -2.45 26.78 7.95
CA THR A 202 -2.23 27.82 6.92
C THR A 202 -2.65 29.20 7.44
N ALA A 203 -3.80 29.32 8.09
CA ALA A 203 -4.25 30.58 8.67
C ALA A 203 -3.31 31.09 9.80
N ILE A 204 -2.77 30.18 10.62
CA ILE A 204 -1.79 30.52 11.66
C ILE A 204 -0.49 31.03 11.02
N ASP A 205 -0.02 30.38 9.97
CA ASP A 205 1.21 30.76 9.29
C ASP A 205 1.08 32.13 8.60
N GLU A 206 -0.06 32.41 7.98
CA GLU A 206 -0.38 33.71 7.38
C GLU A 206 -0.42 34.84 8.44
N MET A 207 -1.06 34.57 9.59
CA MET A 207 -1.08 35.54 10.70
C MET A 207 0.34 35.79 11.26
N ASN A 208 1.13 34.76 11.45
CA ASN A 208 2.52 34.90 11.91
C ASN A 208 3.35 35.70 10.90
N ALA A 209 3.22 35.44 9.61
CA ALA A 209 3.91 36.18 8.57
C ALA A 209 3.52 37.66 8.60
N ALA A 210 2.24 37.98 8.76
CA ALA A 210 1.74 39.36 8.86
C ALA A 210 2.26 40.07 10.13
N MET A 211 2.32 39.37 11.27
CA MET A 211 2.91 39.91 12.50
C MET A 211 4.39 40.22 12.32
N ASP A 212 5.15 39.27 11.74
CA ASP A 212 6.58 39.48 11.48
C ASP A 212 6.84 40.67 10.55
N GLU A 213 6.03 40.86 9.53
CA GLU A 213 6.11 41.99 8.64
C GLU A 213 5.82 43.30 9.38
N ASN A 214 4.78 43.35 10.19
CA ASN A 214 4.44 44.53 11.01
C ASN A 214 5.54 44.85 12.00
N VAL A 215 6.15 43.88 12.66
CA VAL A 215 7.30 44.08 13.56
C VAL A 215 8.48 44.65 12.80
N LYS A 216 8.83 44.14 11.63
CA LYS A 216 9.91 44.63 10.77
C LYS A 216 9.66 46.08 10.30
N LEU A 217 8.40 46.41 9.97
CA LEU A 217 8.01 47.76 9.57
C LEU A 217 8.04 48.76 10.75
N SER A 218 7.59 48.34 11.92
CA SER A 218 7.56 49.14 13.13
C SER A 218 8.96 49.41 13.71
N ALA A 219 9.86 48.43 13.56
CA ALA A 219 11.25 48.57 14.01
C ALA A 219 12.08 49.54 13.16
N LYS A 220 11.62 49.91 11.97
CA LYS A 220 12.25 50.90 11.10
C LYS A 220 11.56 52.27 11.27
N ALA A 221 12.19 53.20 11.95
CA ALA A 221 11.70 54.57 12.07
C ALA A 221 11.47 55.18 10.66
N ARG A 222 10.21 55.51 10.35
CA ARG A 222 9.84 56.20 9.12
C ARG A 222 9.48 57.63 9.45
N TYR A 223 10.22 58.60 8.87
CA TYR A 223 9.93 60.01 8.98
C TYR A 223 9.17 60.47 7.74
N ILE A 224 8.03 61.15 7.93
CA ILE A 224 7.34 61.85 6.86
C ILE A 224 7.80 63.30 6.93
N CYS A 225 8.53 63.77 5.94
CA CYS A 225 8.85 65.21 5.78
C CYS A 225 7.74 65.82 4.92
N LEU A 226 7.00 66.78 5.47
CA LEU A 226 6.14 67.67 4.71
C LEU A 226 7.07 68.77 4.11
N LEU A 227 7.14 68.83 2.79
CA LEU A 227 7.78 69.87 2.02
C LEU A 227 6.83 71.05 1.86
#